data_5f2d84399b4be63eb874a5e88f101461
#
_entry.id   5f2d84399b4be63eb874a5e88f101461
#
_cell.length_a   1.000
_cell.length_b   1.000
_cell.length_c   1.000
_cell.angle_alpha   90.00
_cell.angle_beta   90.00
_cell.angle_gamma   90.00
#
_symmetry.space_group_name_H-M   'P 1'
#
loop_
_entity.id
_entity.type
_entity.pdbx_description
1 polymer ?
#
loop_
_entity_poly.entity_id
_entity_poly.type
_entity_poly.pdbx_seq_one_letter_code
_entity_poly.pdbx_strand_id
1 'polypeptide(L)'
;MTETVSNLMEANLLGVFNERDVQRRALAIASTYATDVRWTDDEGITVGREALDTKATALQSKMDGLVFTKASPVYQTLGLGYLAWTLGPDGGDPVAKGFDVAVVRDDLISELYTVITT
;
A
#
# COMPACT_ATOMS: atom_id res chain seq x y z
N MET A 1 18.35 1.79 -6.88
CA MET A 1 18.32 0.38 -7.24
C MET A 1 16.92 -0.02 -7.62
N THR A 2 16.80 -0.77 -8.68
CA THR A 2 15.49 -1.18 -9.18
C THR A 2 14.72 -2.01 -8.17
N GLU A 3 15.43 -2.87 -7.42
CA GLU A 3 14.79 -3.71 -6.41
C GLU A 3 14.18 -2.92 -5.27
N THR A 4 14.75 -1.75 -4.94
CA THR A 4 14.22 -0.93 -3.84
C THR A 4 12.78 -0.50 -4.12
N VAL A 5 12.51 0.04 -5.31
CA VAL A 5 11.15 0.47 -5.65
C VAL A 5 10.20 -0.74 -5.67
N SER A 6 10.60 -1.83 -6.30
CA SER A 6 9.78 -3.04 -6.38
C SER A 6 9.47 -3.58 -4.99
N ASN A 7 10.48 -3.66 -4.12
CA ASN A 7 10.29 -4.16 -2.75
C ASN A 7 9.36 -3.26 -1.95
N LEU A 8 9.47 -1.95 -2.10
CA LEU A 8 8.60 -1.01 -1.39
C LEU A 8 7.16 -1.10 -1.87
N MET A 9 6.93 -1.27 -3.17
CA MET A 9 5.58 -1.43 -3.70
C MET A 9 4.92 -2.70 -3.17
N GLU A 10 5.67 -3.79 -3.11
CA GLU A 10 5.17 -5.05 -2.56
C GLU A 10 4.98 -4.96 -1.05
N ALA A 11 5.90 -4.33 -0.33
CA ALA A 11 5.78 -4.13 1.11
C ALA A 11 4.54 -3.30 1.44
N ASN A 12 4.27 -2.25 0.67
CA ASN A 12 3.08 -1.43 0.84
C ASN A 12 1.81 -2.28 0.75
N LEU A 13 1.67 -3.05 -0.31
CA LEU A 13 0.44 -3.82 -0.54
C LEU A 13 0.32 -5.02 0.39
N LEU A 14 1.37 -5.81 0.48
CA LEU A 14 1.32 -7.11 1.14
C LEU A 14 1.81 -7.06 2.60
N GLY A 15 2.78 -6.19 2.88
CA GLY A 15 3.35 -6.07 4.22
C GLY A 15 2.62 -5.09 5.12
N VAL A 16 1.88 -4.15 4.56
CA VAL A 16 1.14 -3.14 5.33
C VAL A 16 -0.37 -3.39 5.23
N PHE A 17 -0.93 -3.32 4.04
CA PHE A 17 -2.40 -3.37 3.90
C PHE A 17 -2.98 -4.76 4.11
N ASN A 18 -2.21 -5.83 3.90
CA ASN A 18 -2.62 -7.18 4.23
C ASN A 18 -2.23 -7.61 5.65
N GLU A 19 -1.38 -6.85 6.34
CA GLU A 19 -0.88 -7.25 7.65
C GLU A 19 -1.87 -6.89 8.74
N ARG A 20 -2.44 -7.90 9.39
CA ARG A 20 -3.45 -7.73 10.44
C ARG A 20 -2.85 -7.62 11.84
N ASP A 21 -1.62 -8.08 12.02
CA ASP A 21 -0.93 -7.95 13.31
C ASP A 21 -0.42 -6.52 13.49
N VAL A 22 -0.85 -5.86 14.55
CA VAL A 22 -0.55 -4.45 14.82
C VAL A 22 0.95 -4.20 14.91
N GLN A 23 1.68 -5.09 15.59
CA GLN A 23 3.12 -4.92 15.79
C GLN A 23 3.91 -5.13 14.51
N ARG A 24 3.57 -6.18 13.75
CA ARG A 24 4.23 -6.43 12.46
C ARG A 24 3.94 -5.33 11.46
N ARG A 25 2.69 -4.82 11.45
CA ARG A 25 2.33 -3.72 10.56
C ARG A 25 3.11 -2.45 10.92
N ALA A 26 3.26 -2.14 12.20
CA ALA A 26 4.03 -0.97 12.63
C ALA A 26 5.49 -1.05 12.18
N LEU A 27 6.10 -2.24 12.27
CA LEU A 27 7.47 -2.45 11.79
C LEU A 27 7.56 -2.28 10.28
N ALA A 28 6.59 -2.82 9.53
CA ALA A 28 6.55 -2.67 8.08
C ALA A 28 6.38 -1.22 7.68
N ILE A 29 5.51 -0.49 8.36
CA ILE A 29 5.29 0.95 8.10
C ILE A 29 6.59 1.72 8.30
N ALA A 30 7.32 1.46 9.39
CA ALA A 30 8.56 2.17 9.70
C ALA A 30 9.64 1.93 8.65
N SER A 31 9.64 0.76 8.00
CA SER A 31 10.65 0.43 6.97
C SER A 31 10.19 0.73 5.55
N THR A 32 8.92 1.07 5.35
CA THR A 32 8.35 1.29 4.01
C THR A 32 8.14 2.76 3.70
N TYR A 33 7.70 3.55 4.68
CA TYR A 33 7.30 4.94 4.44
C TYR A 33 8.20 5.93 5.15
N ALA A 34 8.35 7.11 4.52
CA ALA A 34 8.94 8.26 5.20
C ALA A 34 8.07 8.69 6.38
N THR A 35 8.67 9.37 7.36
CA THR A 35 7.95 9.82 8.56
C THR A 35 6.80 10.74 8.22
N ASP A 36 6.93 11.53 7.16
CA ASP A 36 5.94 12.50 6.71
C ASP A 36 5.22 12.05 5.43
N VAL A 37 5.08 10.75 5.24
CA VAL A 37 4.42 10.16 4.06
C VAL A 37 3.06 10.81 3.83
N ARG A 38 2.73 11.06 2.55
CA ARG A 38 1.42 11.57 2.15
C ARG A 38 0.71 10.49 1.34
N TRP A 39 -0.42 10.05 1.84
CA TRP A 39 -1.25 9.04 1.19
C TRP A 39 -2.54 9.69 0.68
N THR A 40 -2.71 9.71 -0.62
CA THR A 40 -3.88 10.28 -1.28
C THR A 40 -4.74 9.16 -1.84
N ASP A 41 -6.01 9.18 -1.51
CA ASP A 41 -7.00 8.27 -2.09
C ASP A 41 -8.29 9.05 -2.38
N ASP A 42 -9.38 8.34 -2.67
CA ASP A 42 -10.65 8.98 -3.01
C ASP A 42 -11.30 9.72 -1.83
N GLU A 43 -10.86 9.46 -0.60
CA GLU A 43 -11.38 10.12 0.59
C GLU A 43 -10.58 11.36 0.99
N GLY A 44 -9.38 11.53 0.45
CA GLY A 44 -8.55 12.68 0.76
C GLY A 44 -7.10 12.33 0.98
N ILE A 45 -6.41 13.17 1.76
CA ILE A 45 -4.98 13.05 2.01
C ILE A 45 -4.74 12.72 3.48
N THR A 46 -3.94 11.69 3.72
CA THR A 46 -3.52 11.25 5.05
C THR A 46 -2.02 11.49 5.17
N VAL A 47 -1.58 12.18 6.21
CA VAL A 47 -0.17 12.55 6.38
C VAL A 47 0.41 11.92 7.63
N GLY A 48 1.57 11.26 7.46
CA GLY A 48 2.33 10.66 8.54
C GLY A 48 2.05 9.19 8.75
N ARG A 49 3.02 8.51 9.36
CA ARG A 49 2.96 7.06 9.58
C ARG A 49 1.81 6.66 10.51
N GLU A 50 1.61 7.42 11.60
CA GLU A 50 0.57 7.09 12.58
C GLU A 50 -0.82 7.20 11.97
N ALA A 51 -1.08 8.29 11.23
CA ALA A 51 -2.35 8.51 10.57
C ALA A 51 -2.61 7.43 9.50
N LEU A 52 -1.56 7.05 8.76
CA LEU A 52 -1.65 5.99 7.76
C LEU A 52 -2.02 4.65 8.43
N ASP A 53 -1.37 4.33 9.55
CA ASP A 53 -1.66 3.09 10.30
C ASP A 53 -3.09 3.09 10.83
N THR A 54 -3.54 4.21 11.37
CA THR A 54 -4.92 4.35 11.86
C THR A 54 -5.93 4.11 10.74
N LYS A 55 -5.68 4.70 9.57
CA LYS A 55 -6.57 4.52 8.41
C LYS A 55 -6.52 3.09 7.87
N ALA A 56 -5.34 2.48 7.84
CA ALA A 56 -5.18 1.08 7.43
C ALA A 56 -5.96 0.15 8.35
N THR A 57 -5.91 0.39 9.66
CA THR A 57 -6.67 -0.38 10.65
C THR A 57 -8.17 -0.25 10.41
N ALA A 58 -8.65 0.97 10.19
CA ALA A 58 -10.06 1.21 9.90
C ALA A 58 -10.51 0.52 8.63
N LEU A 59 -9.66 0.55 7.59
CA LEU A 59 -9.93 -0.11 6.33
C LEU A 59 -10.04 -1.62 6.52
N GLN A 60 -9.09 -2.22 7.25
CA GLN A 60 -9.07 -3.65 7.51
C GLN A 60 -10.31 -4.11 8.28
N SER A 61 -10.85 -3.28 9.15
CA SER A 61 -12.06 -3.63 9.89
C SER A 61 -13.29 -3.77 8.99
N LYS A 62 -13.24 -3.17 7.79
CA LYS A 62 -14.30 -3.27 6.78
C LYS A 62 -14.02 -4.35 5.74
N MET A 63 -12.87 -5.01 5.83
CA MET A 63 -12.40 -5.96 4.83
C MET A 63 -12.25 -7.36 5.42
N ASP A 64 -13.14 -7.74 6.32
CA ASP A 64 -13.07 -9.03 6.97
C ASP A 64 -13.15 -10.15 5.93
N GLY A 65 -12.16 -11.06 5.97
CA GLY A 65 -12.06 -12.14 5.01
C GLY A 65 -11.52 -11.76 3.63
N LEU A 66 -11.15 -10.49 3.42
CA LEU A 66 -10.64 -10.02 2.14
C LEU A 66 -9.13 -9.79 2.21
N VAL A 67 -8.44 -10.04 1.10
CA VAL A 67 -7.01 -9.83 0.96
C VAL A 67 -6.70 -9.11 -0.32
N PHE A 68 -5.63 -8.31 -0.30
CA PHE A 68 -5.07 -7.71 -1.51
C PHE A 68 -4.18 -8.72 -2.21
N THR A 69 -4.26 -8.74 -3.53
CA THR A 69 -3.43 -9.60 -4.37
C THR A 69 -2.85 -8.75 -5.50
N LYS A 70 -1.59 -9.01 -5.85
CA LYS A 70 -0.95 -8.33 -6.98
C LYS A 70 -1.69 -8.69 -8.27
N ALA A 71 -2.03 -7.68 -9.05
CA ALA A 71 -2.71 -7.86 -10.33
C ALA A 71 -1.83 -7.47 -11.53
N SER A 72 -0.57 -7.07 -11.27
CA SER A 72 0.41 -6.73 -12.31
C SER A 72 1.81 -6.94 -11.75
N PRO A 73 2.84 -6.95 -12.62
CA PRO A 73 4.20 -6.73 -12.14
C PRO A 73 4.31 -5.31 -11.59
N VAL A 74 5.35 -5.04 -10.82
CA VAL A 74 5.68 -3.66 -10.48
C VAL A 74 6.28 -3.01 -11.71
N TYR A 75 5.67 -1.91 -12.16
CA TYR A 75 6.26 -1.06 -13.20
C TYR A 75 6.92 0.12 -12.49
N GLN A 76 8.08 0.53 -12.97
CA GLN A 76 8.86 1.54 -12.26
C GLN A 76 9.72 2.36 -13.21
N THR A 77 10.03 3.56 -12.77
CA THR A 77 11.07 4.41 -13.33
C THR A 77 11.82 5.03 -12.15
N LEU A 78 12.71 5.97 -12.40
CA LEU A 78 13.50 6.56 -11.32
C LEU A 78 12.59 7.22 -10.29
N GLY A 79 12.62 6.70 -9.06
CA GLY A 79 11.87 7.26 -7.95
C GLY A 79 10.36 7.10 -8.00
N LEU A 80 9.84 6.23 -8.90
CA LEU A 80 8.39 6.05 -9.00
C LEU A 80 8.05 4.59 -9.29
N GLY A 81 7.04 4.07 -8.57
CA GLY A 81 6.54 2.72 -8.79
C GLY A 81 5.04 2.68 -9.01
N TYR A 82 4.59 1.65 -9.70
CA TYR A 82 3.19 1.36 -9.97
C TYR A 82 2.93 -0.11 -9.69
N LEU A 83 1.82 -0.42 -9.03
CA LEU A 83 1.40 -1.79 -8.80
C LEU A 83 -0.12 -1.88 -8.79
N ALA A 84 -0.67 -2.67 -9.72
CA ALA A 84 -2.10 -2.94 -9.72
C ALA A 84 -2.42 -4.05 -8.73
N TRP A 85 -3.61 -3.96 -8.15
CA TRP A 85 -4.07 -4.93 -7.16
C TRP A 85 -5.54 -5.26 -7.33
N THR A 86 -5.93 -6.40 -6.78
CA THR A 86 -7.32 -6.77 -6.56
C THR A 86 -7.56 -6.97 -5.07
N LEU A 87 -8.79 -6.82 -4.64
CA LEU A 87 -9.22 -7.09 -3.26
C LEU A 87 -10.37 -8.08 -3.33
N GLY A 88 -10.26 -9.18 -2.60
CA GLY A 88 -11.31 -10.19 -2.57
C GLY A 88 -11.00 -11.29 -1.59
N PRO A 89 -11.90 -12.30 -1.46
CA PRO A 89 -11.60 -13.47 -0.66
C PRO A 89 -10.35 -14.18 -1.18
N ASP A 90 -9.56 -14.75 -0.29
CA ASP A 90 -8.37 -15.50 -0.69
C ASP A 90 -8.78 -16.65 -1.60
N GLY A 91 -8.24 -16.65 -2.82
CA GLY A 91 -8.59 -17.64 -3.85
C GLY A 91 -9.95 -17.44 -4.48
N GLY A 92 -10.68 -16.36 -4.15
CA GLY A 92 -12.01 -16.07 -4.70
C GLY A 92 -12.01 -14.91 -5.67
N ASP A 93 -13.20 -14.57 -6.16
CA ASP A 93 -13.35 -13.48 -7.12
C ASP A 93 -13.15 -12.11 -6.46
N PRO A 94 -12.49 -11.17 -7.15
CA PRO A 94 -12.30 -9.83 -6.59
C PRO A 94 -13.62 -9.09 -6.39
N VAL A 95 -13.70 -8.33 -5.29
CA VAL A 95 -14.80 -7.40 -5.04
C VAL A 95 -14.42 -5.97 -5.37
N ALA A 96 -13.11 -5.67 -5.48
CA ALA A 96 -12.61 -4.36 -5.86
C ALA A 96 -11.30 -4.51 -6.60
N LYS A 97 -10.96 -3.50 -7.40
CA LYS A 97 -9.72 -3.44 -8.17
C LYS A 97 -9.19 -2.01 -8.14
N GLY A 98 -7.89 -1.90 -8.27
CA GLY A 98 -7.25 -0.60 -8.31
C GLY A 98 -5.78 -0.69 -8.55
N PHE A 99 -5.09 0.41 -8.31
CA PHE A 99 -3.63 0.42 -8.38
C PHE A 99 -3.07 1.48 -7.42
N ASP A 100 -1.81 1.28 -7.07
CA ASP A 100 -1.05 2.23 -6.27
C ASP A 100 0.07 2.80 -7.13
N VAL A 101 0.33 4.10 -6.95
CA VAL A 101 1.51 4.78 -7.48
C VAL A 101 2.23 5.40 -6.29
N ALA A 102 3.54 5.21 -6.22
CA ALA A 102 4.32 5.76 -5.13
C ALA A 102 5.53 6.51 -5.64
N VAL A 103 5.86 7.61 -4.95
CA VAL A 103 7.10 8.34 -5.13
C VAL A 103 8.06 7.91 -4.04
N VAL A 104 9.25 7.47 -4.44
CA VAL A 104 10.28 6.95 -3.54
C VAL A 104 11.43 7.95 -3.46
N ARG A 105 11.77 8.35 -2.23
CA ARG A 105 12.91 9.22 -1.92
C ARG A 105 13.65 8.64 -0.74
N ASP A 106 14.99 8.64 -0.80
CA ASP A 106 15.82 8.14 0.29
C ASP A 106 15.45 6.71 0.68
N ASP A 107 15.12 5.87 -0.32
CA ASP A 107 14.76 4.46 -0.16
C ASP A 107 13.48 4.23 0.67
N LEU A 108 12.60 5.23 0.74
CA LEU A 108 11.30 5.12 1.41
C LEU A 108 10.20 5.74 0.53
N ILE A 109 8.98 5.28 0.70
CA ILE A 109 7.83 5.89 0.03
C ILE A 109 7.52 7.21 0.72
N SER A 110 7.63 8.31 -0.04
CA SER A 110 7.31 9.65 0.46
C SER A 110 5.90 10.07 0.10
N GLU A 111 5.37 9.59 -1.02
CA GLU A 111 4.00 9.85 -1.47
C GLU A 111 3.40 8.57 -2.02
N LEU A 112 2.17 8.31 -1.65
CA LEU A 112 1.42 7.14 -2.11
C LEU A 112 0.07 7.61 -2.64
N TYR A 113 -0.30 7.13 -3.81
CA TYR A 113 -1.60 7.40 -4.43
C TYR A 113 -2.30 6.07 -4.66
N THR A 114 -3.52 5.96 -4.16
CA THR A 114 -4.35 4.78 -4.35
C THR A 114 -5.54 5.15 -5.21
N VAL A 115 -5.71 4.45 -6.33
CA VAL A 115 -6.80 4.69 -7.27
C VAL A 115 -7.65 3.43 -7.34
N ILE A 116 -8.93 3.57 -7.06
CA ILE A 116 -9.89 2.47 -7.17
C ILE A 116 -10.50 2.54 -8.56
N THR A 117 -10.43 1.43 -9.31
CA THR A 117 -10.91 1.39 -10.70
C THR A 117 -12.25 0.68 -10.84
N THR A 118 -12.67 -0.05 -9.82
CA THR A 118 -13.96 -0.77 -9.84
C THR A 118 -14.55 -0.83 -8.46
#